data_8ca6f88717325905c9df2b13a1deaad0
#
_entry.id   8ca6f88717325905c9df2b13a1deaad0
#
_cell.length_a   1.000
_cell.length_b   1.000
_cell.length_c   1.000
_cell.angle_alpha   90.00
_cell.angle_beta   90.00
_cell.angle_gamma   90.00
#
_symmetry.space_group_name_H-M   'P 1'
#
loop_
_entity.id
_entity.type
_entity.pdbx_description
1 polymer ?
#
loop_
_entity_poly.entity_id
_entity_poly.type
_entity_poly.pdbx_seq_one_letter_code
_entity_poly.pdbx_strand_id
1 'polypeptide(L)'
;MIDIKQGIITLCESEFQITADTTPQALTAAIPALISQVHPVSTGYTHYNCWLDIEPQCYLWASVCFHGDALESIRLFPQHQSATAPAPRPDPMDTESSHLLGHAWYGKFFEQDELSFPRGSIRYVQGRDPIYSPTCVLIRYTSK
;
A
#
# COMPACT_ATOMS: atom_id res chain seq x y z
N MET A 1 10.70 4.23 0.56
CA MET A 1 11.52 3.21 -0.12
C MET A 1 11.00 1.81 0.23
N ILE A 2 11.00 0.92 -0.73
CA ILE A 2 10.59 -0.46 -0.51
C ILE A 2 11.83 -1.36 -0.57
N ASP A 3 12.08 -2.10 0.52
CA ASP A 3 13.11 -3.13 0.53
C ASP A 3 12.45 -4.45 0.10
N ILE A 4 12.68 -4.85 -1.13
CA ILE A 4 12.04 -6.04 -1.72
C ILE A 4 12.57 -7.35 -1.13
N LYS A 5 13.76 -7.34 -0.54
CA LYS A 5 14.35 -8.54 0.04
C LYS A 5 13.72 -8.88 1.38
N GLN A 6 13.23 -7.89 2.10
CA GLN A 6 12.66 -8.06 3.43
C GLN A 6 11.18 -7.69 3.52
N GLY A 7 10.63 -7.09 2.46
CA GLY A 7 9.24 -6.65 2.46
C GLY A 7 8.98 -5.46 3.40
N ILE A 8 9.96 -4.60 3.58
CA ILE A 8 9.88 -3.45 4.48
C ILE A 8 9.63 -2.19 3.65
N ILE A 9 8.64 -1.39 4.05
CA ILE A 9 8.39 -0.08 3.47
C ILE A 9 8.89 0.97 4.45
N THR A 10 9.84 1.80 4.04
CA THR A 10 10.31 2.92 4.84
C THR A 10 9.72 4.21 4.29
N LEU A 11 8.97 4.93 5.11
CA LEU A 11 8.37 6.21 4.75
C LEU A 11 9.39 7.33 4.84
N CYS A 12 9.32 8.29 3.91
CA CYS A 12 10.37 9.30 3.77
C CYS A 12 10.39 10.33 4.89
N GLU A 13 9.24 10.92 5.23
CA GLU A 13 9.20 11.98 6.23
C GLU A 13 9.31 11.47 7.66
N SER A 14 8.51 10.47 8.00
CA SER A 14 8.47 9.93 9.36
C SER A 14 9.60 8.96 9.66
N GLU A 15 10.25 8.44 8.62
CA GLU A 15 11.23 7.35 8.72
C GLU A 15 10.65 6.08 9.34
N PHE A 16 9.32 6.01 9.45
CA PHE A 16 8.62 4.85 9.98
C PHE A 16 8.75 3.68 9.02
N GLN A 17 9.03 2.50 9.56
CA GLN A 17 9.14 1.27 8.78
C GLN A 17 7.91 0.41 8.99
N ILE A 18 7.23 0.08 7.88
CA ILE A 18 6.13 -0.88 7.87
C ILE A 18 6.75 -2.25 7.62
N THR A 19 6.60 -3.14 8.58
CA THR A 19 7.13 -4.51 8.54
C THR A 19 6.01 -5.50 8.81
N ALA A 20 6.32 -6.79 8.71
CA ALA A 20 5.36 -7.84 9.05
C ALA A 20 4.87 -7.77 10.51
N ASP A 21 5.60 -7.09 11.38
CA ASP A 21 5.25 -6.95 12.81
C ASP A 21 4.54 -5.63 13.14
N THR A 22 4.28 -4.78 12.14
CA THR A 22 3.58 -3.51 12.36
C THR A 22 2.16 -3.76 12.87
N THR A 23 1.76 -3.03 13.91
CA THR A 23 0.41 -3.07 14.48
C THR A 23 -0.40 -1.87 14.02
N PRO A 24 -1.75 -1.94 14.12
CA PRO A 24 -2.60 -0.78 13.82
C PRO A 24 -2.27 0.43 14.69
N GLN A 25 -1.94 0.20 15.96
CA GLN A 25 -1.60 1.26 16.90
C GLN A 25 -0.31 1.97 16.48
N ALA A 26 0.71 1.21 16.07
CA ALA A 26 1.98 1.76 15.63
C ALA A 26 1.82 2.59 14.35
N LEU A 27 1.04 2.09 13.39
CA LEU A 27 0.75 2.81 12.15
C LEU A 27 0.03 4.13 12.43
N THR A 28 -1.04 4.08 13.25
CA THR A 28 -1.82 5.26 13.59
C THR A 28 -0.97 6.30 14.32
N ALA A 29 -0.10 5.86 15.21
CA ALA A 29 0.79 6.77 15.95
C ALA A 29 1.84 7.41 15.03
N ALA A 30 2.31 6.67 14.02
CA ALA A 30 3.37 7.15 13.14
C ALA A 30 2.88 8.15 12.08
N ILE A 31 1.70 7.90 11.50
CA ILE A 31 1.20 8.68 10.34
C ILE A 31 -0.27 9.10 10.50
N PRO A 32 -0.69 9.71 11.62
CA PRO A 32 -2.10 10.04 11.83
C PRO A 32 -2.65 11.00 10.77
N ALA A 33 -1.83 11.92 10.27
CA ALA A 33 -2.26 12.90 9.28
C ALA A 33 -2.41 12.30 7.87
N LEU A 34 -1.80 11.16 7.60
CA LEU A 34 -1.86 10.50 6.29
C LEU A 34 -2.99 9.49 6.18
N ILE A 35 -3.62 9.11 7.30
CA ILE A 35 -4.73 8.17 7.31
C ILE A 35 -6.02 8.93 7.02
N SER A 36 -6.65 8.61 5.88
CA SER A 36 -7.90 9.27 5.48
C SER A 36 -9.13 8.57 6.03
N GLN A 37 -9.08 7.25 6.16
CA GLN A 37 -10.25 6.48 6.57
C GLN A 37 -9.80 5.17 7.22
N VAL A 38 -10.51 4.80 8.29
CA VAL A 38 -10.39 3.48 8.91
C VAL A 38 -11.71 2.76 8.68
N HIS A 39 -11.66 1.63 7.98
CA HIS A 39 -12.85 0.91 7.56
C HIS A 39 -12.84 -0.51 8.11
N PRO A 40 -13.53 -0.76 9.25
CA PRO A 40 -13.67 -2.13 9.74
C PRO A 40 -14.63 -2.91 8.83
N VAL A 41 -14.24 -4.15 8.55
CA VAL A 41 -15.11 -5.08 7.83
C VAL A 41 -15.40 -6.28 8.71
N SER A 42 -16.39 -7.09 8.33
CA SER A 42 -16.74 -8.28 9.09
C SER A 42 -15.55 -9.23 9.23
N THR A 43 -15.58 -10.11 10.21
CA THR A 43 -14.58 -11.16 10.45
C THR A 43 -13.22 -10.68 11.00
N GLY A 44 -13.19 -9.50 11.59
CA GLY A 44 -12.00 -9.01 12.31
C GLY A 44 -10.97 -8.31 11.44
N TYR A 45 -11.27 -8.05 10.17
CA TYR A 45 -10.39 -7.29 9.29
C TYR A 45 -10.69 -5.79 9.38
N THR A 46 -9.64 -4.98 9.30
CA THR A 46 -9.76 -3.51 9.27
C THR A 46 -8.83 -2.96 8.19
N HIS A 47 -9.37 -2.10 7.34
CA HIS A 47 -8.62 -1.42 6.28
C HIS A 47 -8.32 0.00 6.69
N TYR A 48 -7.05 0.38 6.60
CA TYR A 48 -6.58 1.75 6.80
C TYR A 48 -6.27 2.33 5.42
N ASN A 49 -7.14 3.20 4.93
CA ASN A 49 -6.93 3.88 3.65
C ASN A 49 -6.12 5.14 3.89
N CYS A 50 -4.95 5.23 3.28
CA CYS A 50 -3.99 6.26 3.63
C CYS A 50 -3.09 6.62 2.45
N TRP A 51 -2.34 7.72 2.62
CA TRP A 51 -1.29 8.11 1.71
C TRP A 51 0.05 7.69 2.31
N LEU A 52 0.87 6.98 1.52
CA LEU A 52 2.20 6.55 1.95
C LEU A 52 3.26 7.24 1.11
N ASP A 53 4.16 7.95 1.77
CA ASP A 53 5.26 8.68 1.15
C ASP A 53 6.47 7.76 0.94
N ILE A 54 6.35 6.88 -0.02
CA ILE A 54 7.37 5.86 -0.33
C ILE A 54 8.63 6.48 -0.92
N GLU A 55 8.47 7.56 -1.68
CA GLU A 55 9.57 8.34 -2.25
C GLU A 55 9.37 9.82 -1.91
N PRO A 56 10.44 10.65 -1.91
CA PRO A 56 10.30 12.08 -1.69
C PRO A 56 9.30 12.71 -2.66
N GLN A 57 8.35 13.48 -2.14
CA GLN A 57 7.30 14.14 -2.92
C GLN A 57 6.47 13.17 -3.77
N CYS A 58 6.39 11.91 -3.34
CA CYS A 58 5.57 10.90 -3.99
C CYS A 58 4.76 10.16 -2.96
N TYR A 59 3.49 10.54 -2.82
CA TYR A 59 2.54 9.88 -1.94
C TYR A 59 1.69 8.95 -2.77
N LEU A 60 1.65 7.68 -2.42
CA LEU A 60 0.80 6.69 -3.08
C LEU A 60 -0.43 6.42 -2.23
N TRP A 61 -1.58 6.37 -2.87
CA TRP A 61 -2.79 5.91 -2.21
C TRP A 61 -2.64 4.42 -1.90
N ALA A 62 -3.00 4.04 -0.68
CA ALA A 62 -2.78 2.69 -0.20
C ALA A 62 -3.92 2.23 0.70
N SER A 63 -4.11 0.92 0.74
CA SER A 63 -4.99 0.27 1.71
C SER A 63 -4.16 -0.72 2.52
N VAL A 64 -4.03 -0.47 3.81
CA VAL A 64 -3.29 -1.33 4.74
C VAL A 64 -4.31 -2.16 5.51
N CYS A 65 -4.25 -3.47 5.35
CA CYS A 65 -5.22 -4.40 5.93
C CYS A 65 -4.62 -5.15 7.11
N PHE A 66 -5.31 -5.06 8.25
CA PHE A 66 -4.97 -5.82 9.46
C PHE A 66 -6.05 -6.83 9.76
N HIS A 67 -5.64 -7.99 10.28
CA HIS A 67 -6.55 -8.94 10.91
C HIS A 67 -6.25 -8.93 12.41
N GLY A 68 -7.13 -8.31 13.20
CA GLY A 68 -6.80 -7.98 14.58
C GLY A 68 -5.61 -7.03 14.63
N ASP A 69 -4.56 -7.43 15.31
CA ASP A 69 -3.31 -6.66 15.42
C ASP A 69 -2.25 -7.08 14.39
N ALA A 70 -2.53 -8.10 13.57
CA ALA A 70 -1.57 -8.63 12.61
C ALA A 70 -1.72 -7.97 11.25
N LEU A 71 -0.62 -7.46 10.71
CA LEU A 71 -0.60 -6.93 9.35
C LEU A 71 -0.75 -8.08 8.36
N GLU A 72 -1.74 -7.99 7.49
CA GLU A 72 -2.03 -9.04 6.51
C GLU A 72 -1.58 -8.66 5.11
N SER A 73 -1.92 -7.45 4.67
CA SER A 73 -1.58 -7.02 3.32
C SER A 73 -1.56 -5.50 3.21
N ILE A 74 -0.86 -5.04 2.16
CA ILE A 74 -0.89 -3.66 1.73
C ILE A 74 -1.16 -3.65 0.24
N ARG A 75 -2.14 -2.86 -0.19
CA ARG A 75 -2.38 -2.58 -1.60
C ARG A 75 -1.91 -1.16 -1.89
N LEU A 76 -0.97 -1.04 -2.83
CA LEU A 76 -0.49 0.25 -3.30
C LEU A 76 -1.13 0.52 -4.66
N PHE A 77 -1.63 1.74 -4.84
CA PHE A 77 -2.30 2.15 -6.08
C PHE A 77 -1.43 3.19 -6.80
N PRO A 78 -0.46 2.76 -7.64
CA PRO A 78 0.49 3.68 -8.28
C PRO A 78 -0.17 4.69 -9.21
N GLN A 79 -1.36 4.39 -9.74
CA GLN A 79 -2.13 5.31 -10.56
C GLN A 79 -2.63 6.53 -9.78
N HIS A 80 -2.68 6.43 -8.46
CA HIS A 80 -3.11 7.52 -7.59
C HIS A 80 -1.91 8.03 -6.81
N GLN A 81 -1.20 8.97 -7.43
CA GLN A 81 -0.03 9.60 -6.85
C GLN A 81 -0.31 11.07 -6.60
N SER A 82 0.27 11.60 -5.53
CA SER A 82 0.20 13.02 -5.20
C SER A 82 1.56 13.49 -4.73
N ALA A 83 1.93 14.71 -5.10
CA ALA A 83 3.16 15.33 -4.61
C ALA A 83 2.98 15.92 -3.20
N THR A 84 1.74 16.06 -2.75
CA THR A 84 1.42 16.64 -1.44
C THR A 84 0.36 15.82 -0.72
N ALA A 85 0.53 15.65 0.57
CA ALA A 85 -0.45 15.02 1.44
C ALA A 85 -0.84 16.00 2.56
N PRO A 86 -1.98 15.79 3.23
CA PRO A 86 -3.04 14.83 2.91
C PRO A 86 -3.90 15.32 1.76
N ALA A 87 -4.42 14.39 1.00
CA ALA A 87 -5.36 14.66 -0.06
C ALA A 87 -6.63 13.83 0.16
N PRO A 88 -7.80 14.29 -0.34
CA PRO A 88 -8.99 13.47 -0.29
C PRO A 88 -8.80 12.19 -1.12
N ARG A 89 -9.68 11.22 -0.90
CA ARG A 89 -9.65 9.98 -1.65
C ARG A 89 -9.61 10.28 -3.16
N PRO A 90 -8.68 9.63 -3.92
CA PRO A 90 -8.61 9.84 -5.36
C PRO A 90 -9.87 9.36 -6.08
N ASP A 91 -10.11 9.91 -7.28
CA ASP A 91 -11.23 9.49 -8.11
C ASP A 91 -11.00 8.05 -8.59
N PRO A 92 -11.88 7.10 -8.23
CA PRO A 92 -11.72 5.71 -8.66
C PRO A 92 -12.01 5.50 -10.14
N MET A 93 -12.56 6.50 -10.83
CA MET A 93 -12.95 6.39 -12.24
C MET A 93 -11.83 6.71 -13.21
N ASP A 94 -10.67 7.18 -12.73
CA ASP A 94 -9.50 7.43 -13.59
C ASP A 94 -8.82 6.12 -13.92
N THR A 95 -9.21 5.50 -15.01
CA THR A 95 -8.87 4.10 -15.30
C THR A 95 -7.95 3.87 -16.48
N GLU A 96 -8.01 4.70 -17.51
CA GLU A 96 -7.29 4.40 -18.75
C GLU A 96 -5.77 4.47 -18.60
N SER A 97 -5.28 5.46 -17.88
CA SER A 97 -3.85 5.58 -17.62
C SER A 97 -3.40 4.75 -16.43
N SER A 98 -4.32 4.35 -15.56
CA SER A 98 -3.99 3.75 -14.27
C SER A 98 -3.27 2.41 -14.41
N HIS A 99 -3.70 1.56 -15.33
CA HIS A 99 -3.05 0.27 -15.56
C HIS A 99 -1.62 0.45 -16.07
N LEU A 100 -1.42 1.34 -17.05
CA LEU A 100 -0.11 1.61 -17.61
C LEU A 100 0.83 2.24 -16.59
N LEU A 101 0.34 3.19 -15.80
CA LEU A 101 1.10 3.81 -14.73
C LEU A 101 1.47 2.81 -13.66
N GLY A 102 0.53 1.96 -13.27
CA GLY A 102 0.78 0.92 -12.28
C GLY A 102 1.84 -0.06 -12.72
N HIS A 103 1.76 -0.50 -13.97
CA HIS A 103 2.74 -1.43 -14.53
C HIS A 103 4.12 -0.79 -14.67
N ALA A 104 4.19 0.45 -15.15
CA ALA A 104 5.45 1.17 -15.27
C ALA A 104 6.11 1.41 -13.90
N TRP A 105 5.30 1.77 -12.89
CA TRP A 105 5.80 1.97 -11.54
C TRP A 105 6.35 0.66 -10.95
N TYR A 106 5.62 -0.43 -11.12
CA TYR A 106 6.04 -1.74 -10.65
C TYR A 106 7.34 -2.17 -11.33
N GLY A 107 7.44 -2.02 -12.64
CA GLY A 107 8.63 -2.37 -13.40
C GLY A 107 9.87 -1.57 -13.01
N LYS A 108 9.67 -0.36 -12.48
CA LYS A 108 10.77 0.48 -11.99
C LYS A 108 11.48 -0.15 -10.77
N PHE A 109 10.75 -0.88 -9.95
CA PHE A 109 11.26 -1.46 -8.71
C PHE A 109 11.47 -2.97 -8.78
N PHE A 110 10.78 -3.67 -9.67
CA PHE A 110 10.73 -5.13 -9.71
C PHE A 110 10.93 -5.64 -11.12
N GLU A 111 11.75 -6.66 -11.26
CA GLU A 111 12.03 -7.30 -12.55
C GLU A 111 11.10 -8.49 -12.84
N GLN A 112 10.37 -8.96 -11.83
CA GLN A 112 9.51 -10.14 -11.92
C GLN A 112 8.08 -9.78 -11.52
N ASP A 113 7.11 -10.55 -12.02
CA ASP A 113 5.70 -10.33 -11.70
C ASP A 113 5.37 -10.63 -10.23
N GLU A 114 6.17 -11.47 -9.60
CA GLU A 114 6.01 -11.78 -8.18
C GLU A 114 7.38 -12.00 -7.54
N LEU A 115 7.58 -11.39 -6.39
CA LEU A 115 8.78 -11.54 -5.59
C LEU A 115 8.41 -12.04 -4.20
N SER A 116 9.21 -12.97 -3.68
CA SER A 116 9.03 -13.49 -2.33
C SER A 116 10.09 -12.94 -1.39
N PHE A 117 9.71 -12.72 -0.15
CA PHE A 117 10.61 -12.38 0.94
C PHE A 117 10.30 -13.28 2.14
N PRO A 118 11.14 -13.32 3.19
CA PRO A 118 11.01 -14.32 4.26
C PRO A 118 9.62 -14.41 4.90
N ARG A 119 8.86 -13.33 4.95
CA ARG A 119 7.54 -13.32 5.59
C ARG A 119 6.44 -12.86 4.66
N GLY A 120 6.58 -13.09 3.35
CA GLY A 120 5.51 -12.74 2.43
C GLY A 120 5.92 -12.66 0.97
N SER A 121 5.14 -11.90 0.21
CA SER A 121 5.35 -11.73 -1.22
C SER A 121 4.88 -10.36 -1.69
N ILE A 122 5.41 -9.93 -2.83
CA ILE A 122 4.99 -8.70 -3.51
C ILE A 122 4.64 -9.09 -4.94
N ARG A 123 3.47 -8.66 -5.43
CA ARG A 123 3.07 -8.90 -6.80
C ARG A 123 2.23 -7.78 -7.37
N TYR A 124 2.24 -7.65 -8.69
CA TYR A 124 1.37 -6.75 -9.43
C TYR A 124 0.06 -7.47 -9.71
N VAL A 125 -1.05 -6.82 -9.39
CA VAL A 125 -2.40 -7.37 -9.61
C VAL A 125 -3.13 -6.46 -10.58
N GLN A 126 -3.40 -6.97 -11.78
CA GLN A 126 -4.17 -6.24 -12.77
C GLN A 126 -5.64 -6.22 -12.37
N GLY A 127 -6.20 -5.03 -12.20
CA GLY A 127 -7.59 -4.86 -11.83
C GLY A 127 -8.55 -5.13 -12.97
N ARG A 128 -9.78 -5.52 -12.62
CA ARG A 128 -10.87 -5.75 -13.57
C ARG A 128 -11.84 -4.57 -13.60
N ASP A 129 -11.87 -3.80 -12.53
CA ASP A 129 -12.83 -2.72 -12.32
C ASP A 129 -12.18 -1.66 -11.45
N PRO A 130 -12.25 -0.36 -11.85
CA PRO A 130 -11.57 0.69 -11.11
C PRO A 130 -12.12 0.93 -9.70
N ILE A 131 -13.37 0.55 -9.45
CA ILE A 131 -14.03 0.78 -8.17
C ILE A 131 -13.91 -0.42 -7.25
N TYR A 132 -14.23 -1.61 -7.76
CA TYR A 132 -14.34 -2.83 -6.94
C TYR A 132 -13.09 -3.68 -6.95
N SER A 133 -12.33 -3.65 -8.05
CA SER A 133 -11.13 -4.46 -8.21
C SER A 133 -10.06 -3.68 -8.95
N PRO A 134 -9.54 -2.58 -8.36
CA PRO A 134 -8.55 -1.74 -9.03
C PRO A 134 -7.21 -2.43 -9.16
N THR A 135 -6.44 -2.03 -10.17
CA THR A 135 -5.06 -2.46 -10.34
C THR A 135 -4.22 -1.99 -9.17
N CYS A 136 -3.40 -2.87 -8.62
CA CYS A 136 -2.56 -2.53 -7.48
C CYS A 136 -1.28 -3.37 -7.43
N VAL A 137 -0.33 -2.89 -6.62
CA VAL A 137 0.78 -3.70 -6.14
C VAL A 137 0.36 -4.26 -4.78
N LEU A 138 0.30 -5.58 -4.68
CA LEU A 138 -0.14 -6.27 -3.47
C LEU A 138 1.05 -6.83 -2.72
N ILE A 139 1.22 -6.39 -1.49
CA ILE A 139 2.22 -6.93 -0.57
C ILE A 139 1.45 -7.75 0.46
N ARG A 140 1.76 -9.03 0.53
CA ARG A 140 1.16 -9.92 1.53
C ARG A 140 2.18 -10.29 2.57
N TYR A 141 1.73 -10.33 3.81
CA TYR A 141 2.55 -10.75 4.94
C TYR A 141 1.97 -12.02 5.54
N THR A 142 2.85 -12.92 5.94
CA THR A 142 2.45 -14.15 6.61
C THR A 142 2.81 -14.04 8.09
N SER A 143 1.91 -14.49 8.95
CA SER A 143 2.22 -14.62 10.36
C SER A 143 3.23 -15.75 10.58
N LYS A 144 3.97 -15.62 11.67
CA LYS A 144 4.94 -16.67 12.03
C LYS A 144 4.27 -18.02 12.25
#